data_0e33f1d6798da5dfb07b3b293b5d449e
#
_entry.id   0e33f1d6798da5dfb07b3b293b5d449e
#
_cell.length_a   1.000
_cell.length_b   1.000
_cell.length_c   1.000
_cell.angle_alpha   90.00
_cell.angle_beta   90.00
_cell.angle_gamma   90.00
#
_symmetry.space_group_name_H-M   'P 1'
#
loop_
_entity.id
_entity.type
_entity.pdbx_description
1 polymer ?
#
loop_
_entity_poly.entity_id
_entity_poly.type
_entity_poly.pdbx_seq_one_letter_code
_entity_poly.pdbx_strand_id
1 'polypeptide(L)'
;MFSLAGCFMLVTFIMQGITMITVKKSDPFSSESHHLIELLSAELAAITGDNGKSNFTAEAMSDDKALWVLAKNSQGKAVGCGAIRPLTQDIAELKRMFSDRSVPGVGSALLTFLEDSAKEMGYIELRLETRHINHRAVSFYKKNGYIRIENYGPYIGRTEAVCFSKTLR
;
A
#
# COMPACT_ATOMS: atom_id res chain seq x y z
N MET A 1 41.29 -4.16 4.21
CA MET A 1 40.25 -3.47 4.96
C MET A 1 39.03 -3.39 4.04
N PHE A 2 38.13 -4.38 4.12
CA PHE A 2 36.97 -4.49 3.23
C PHE A 2 35.72 -4.10 4.01
N SER A 3 35.07 -2.98 3.61
CA SER A 3 33.77 -2.57 4.12
C SER A 3 32.67 -3.32 3.36
N LEU A 4 32.04 -4.27 4.03
CA LEU A 4 30.82 -4.91 3.57
C LEU A 4 29.63 -4.05 4.02
N ALA A 5 29.16 -3.18 3.13
CA ALA A 5 27.83 -2.57 3.28
C ALA A 5 26.80 -3.64 2.90
N GLY A 6 26.39 -4.44 3.89
CA GLY A 6 25.31 -5.40 3.75
C GLY A 6 24.00 -4.69 3.67
N CYS A 7 23.34 -4.79 2.53
CA CYS A 7 21.94 -4.42 2.37
C CYS A 7 21.10 -5.34 3.29
N PHE A 8 20.73 -4.84 4.47
CA PHE A 8 19.84 -5.55 5.39
C PHE A 8 18.42 -5.53 4.84
N MET A 9 18.04 -6.63 4.22
CA MET A 9 16.65 -6.98 3.94
C MET A 9 15.96 -7.24 5.28
N LEU A 10 15.05 -6.35 5.69
CA LEU A 10 14.26 -6.54 6.91
C LEU A 10 13.26 -7.67 6.68
N VAL A 11 13.58 -8.85 7.21
CA VAL A 11 12.63 -9.97 7.32
C VAL A 11 11.88 -9.80 8.63
N THR A 12 10.64 -9.34 8.57
CA THR A 12 9.80 -9.25 9.77
C THR A 12 9.23 -10.63 10.09
N PHE A 13 9.75 -11.26 11.14
CA PHE A 13 9.20 -12.49 11.70
C PHE A 13 8.02 -12.18 12.62
N ILE A 14 6.83 -12.61 12.25
CA ILE A 14 5.70 -12.73 13.19
C ILE A 14 5.48 -14.22 13.44
N MET A 15 5.86 -14.65 14.64
CA MET A 15 5.65 -16.03 15.10
C MET A 15 4.22 -16.21 15.62
N GLN A 16 3.34 -16.66 14.72
CA GLN A 16 2.18 -17.48 15.07
C GLN A 16 1.81 -18.31 13.82
N GLY A 17 2.17 -19.60 13.80
CA GLY A 17 1.90 -20.51 12.70
C GLY A 17 2.61 -20.06 11.41
N ILE A 18 3.76 -20.61 11.11
CA ILE A 18 4.74 -20.18 10.09
C ILE A 18 4.08 -19.95 8.71
N THR A 19 3.59 -18.74 8.49
CA THR A 19 3.32 -18.27 7.14
C THR A 19 4.23 -17.07 6.89
N MET A 20 5.37 -17.32 6.25
CA MET A 20 6.32 -16.25 5.90
C MET A 20 5.72 -15.40 4.79
N ILE A 21 5.53 -14.11 5.05
CA ILE A 21 5.18 -13.10 4.05
C ILE A 21 6.45 -12.29 3.77
N THR A 22 6.82 -12.20 2.50
CA THR A 22 7.94 -11.36 2.05
C THR A 22 7.39 -10.21 1.23
N VAL A 23 7.71 -8.97 1.62
CA VAL A 23 7.35 -7.77 0.86
C VAL A 23 8.59 -7.22 0.16
N LYS A 24 8.48 -6.94 -1.13
CA LYS A 24 9.58 -6.41 -1.94
C LYS A 24 9.10 -5.38 -2.95
N LYS A 25 9.99 -4.42 -3.25
CA LYS A 25 9.85 -3.57 -4.44
C LYS A 25 9.71 -4.46 -5.67
N SER A 26 8.77 -4.12 -6.54
CA SER A 26 8.42 -4.91 -7.71
C SER A 26 8.09 -4.01 -8.90
N ASP A 27 8.01 -4.63 -10.07
CA ASP A 27 7.62 -3.94 -11.30
C ASP A 27 6.08 -3.86 -11.38
N PRO A 28 5.48 -2.65 -11.44
CA PRO A 28 4.03 -2.49 -11.59
C PRO A 28 3.48 -3.04 -12.91
N PHE A 29 4.33 -3.25 -13.91
CA PHE A 29 3.95 -3.82 -15.22
C PHE A 29 4.10 -5.34 -15.29
N SER A 30 4.62 -6.00 -14.24
CA SER A 30 4.75 -7.46 -14.24
C SER A 30 3.37 -8.14 -14.30
N SER A 31 3.35 -9.37 -14.79
CA SER A 31 2.12 -10.17 -14.85
C SER A 31 1.49 -10.40 -13.47
N GLU A 32 2.32 -10.60 -12.43
CA GLU A 32 1.87 -10.74 -11.05
C GLU A 32 1.22 -9.44 -10.54
N SER A 33 1.83 -8.28 -10.80
CA SER A 33 1.27 -6.98 -10.45
C SER A 33 -0.05 -6.72 -11.17
N HIS A 34 -0.09 -6.99 -12.46
CA HIS A 34 -1.31 -6.83 -13.26
C HIS A 34 -2.46 -7.68 -12.74
N HIS A 35 -2.18 -8.95 -12.42
CA HIS A 35 -3.19 -9.85 -11.86
C HIS A 35 -3.79 -9.31 -10.54
N LEU A 36 -2.95 -8.84 -9.61
CA LEU A 36 -3.44 -8.29 -8.34
C LEU A 36 -4.18 -6.96 -8.52
N ILE A 37 -3.75 -6.10 -9.45
CA ILE A 37 -4.45 -4.86 -9.79
C ILE A 37 -5.86 -5.16 -10.32
N GLU A 38 -6.00 -6.19 -11.16
CA GLU A 38 -7.32 -6.60 -11.68
C GLU A 38 -8.22 -7.17 -10.57
N LEU A 39 -7.68 -7.99 -9.66
CA LEU A 39 -8.44 -8.51 -8.51
C LEU A 39 -8.92 -7.37 -7.61
N LEU A 40 -8.06 -6.41 -7.28
CA LEU A 40 -8.43 -5.24 -6.50
C LEU A 40 -9.50 -4.41 -7.21
N SER A 41 -9.33 -4.17 -8.52
CA SER A 41 -10.29 -3.39 -9.30
C SER A 41 -11.67 -4.04 -9.34
N ALA A 42 -11.73 -5.37 -9.45
CA ALA A 42 -12.98 -6.14 -9.38
C ALA A 42 -13.62 -6.03 -7.97
N GLU A 43 -12.83 -6.13 -6.89
CA GLU A 43 -13.33 -6.00 -5.53
C GLU A 43 -13.87 -4.58 -5.27
N LEU A 44 -13.16 -3.54 -5.69
CA LEU A 44 -13.62 -2.16 -5.56
C LEU A 44 -14.92 -1.91 -6.33
N ALA A 45 -15.00 -2.40 -7.56
CA ALA A 45 -16.22 -2.29 -8.36
C ALA A 45 -17.42 -2.98 -7.68
N ALA A 46 -17.21 -4.13 -7.05
CA ALA A 46 -18.25 -4.84 -6.31
C ALA A 46 -18.71 -4.08 -5.05
N ILE A 47 -17.79 -3.40 -4.35
CA ILE A 47 -18.10 -2.66 -3.12
C ILE A 47 -18.68 -1.27 -3.43
N THR A 48 -18.09 -0.55 -4.39
CA THR A 48 -18.31 0.89 -4.58
C THR A 48 -18.97 1.25 -5.91
N GLY A 49 -19.02 0.32 -6.86
CA GLY A 49 -19.42 0.59 -8.25
C GLY A 49 -18.32 1.24 -9.11
N ASP A 50 -17.14 1.52 -8.54
CA ASP A 50 -15.99 2.14 -9.21
C ASP A 50 -14.75 1.27 -9.03
N ASN A 51 -14.06 0.93 -10.12
CA ASN A 51 -12.87 0.10 -10.08
C ASN A 51 -11.59 0.83 -9.62
N GLY A 52 -11.66 2.14 -9.39
CA GLY A 52 -10.53 2.96 -8.92
C GLY A 52 -9.40 3.18 -9.94
N LYS A 53 -9.51 2.67 -11.17
CA LYS A 53 -8.44 2.78 -12.18
C LYS A 53 -8.18 4.21 -12.63
N SER A 54 -9.16 5.09 -12.59
CA SER A 54 -9.02 6.50 -12.96
C SER A 54 -8.05 7.28 -12.06
N ASN A 55 -7.83 6.82 -10.83
CA ASN A 55 -6.97 7.47 -9.85
C ASN A 55 -5.58 6.82 -9.72
N PHE A 56 -5.28 5.84 -10.56
CA PHE A 56 -4.00 5.14 -10.53
C PHE A 56 -3.64 4.58 -11.92
N THR A 57 -2.44 4.89 -12.35
CA THR A 57 -1.83 4.25 -13.54
C THR A 57 -0.45 3.70 -13.17
N ALA A 58 -0.02 2.62 -13.84
CA ALA A 58 1.31 2.06 -13.61
C ALA A 58 2.43 3.06 -13.97
N GLU A 59 2.18 3.94 -14.94
CA GLU A 59 3.09 5.01 -15.33
C GLU A 59 3.35 6.01 -14.20
N ALA A 60 2.38 6.23 -13.30
CA ALA A 60 2.57 7.07 -12.13
C ALA A 60 3.63 6.53 -11.15
N MET A 61 4.02 5.26 -11.31
CA MET A 61 5.07 4.63 -10.51
C MET A 61 6.47 4.80 -11.09
N SER A 62 6.64 5.51 -12.20
CA SER A 62 7.96 5.81 -12.80
C SER A 62 8.70 6.96 -12.11
N ASP A 63 8.06 7.68 -11.19
CA ASP A 63 8.70 8.72 -10.38
C ASP A 63 9.67 8.06 -9.37
N ASP A 64 10.86 8.63 -9.20
CA ASP A 64 11.88 8.15 -8.24
C ASP A 64 11.38 8.18 -6.78
N LYS A 65 10.38 9.00 -6.49
CA LYS A 65 9.72 9.12 -5.19
C LYS A 65 8.48 8.24 -5.05
N ALA A 66 8.19 7.40 -6.04
CA ALA A 66 7.13 6.40 -6.00
C ALA A 66 7.69 4.99 -5.74
N LEU A 67 6.88 4.13 -5.15
CA LEU A 67 7.25 2.76 -4.85
C LEU A 67 6.05 1.83 -5.07
N TRP A 68 6.26 0.76 -5.83
CA TRP A 68 5.33 -0.34 -5.98
C TRP A 68 5.89 -1.60 -5.32
N VAL A 69 5.07 -2.29 -4.52
CA VAL A 69 5.49 -3.48 -3.79
C VAL A 69 4.51 -4.64 -3.97
N LEU A 70 5.07 -5.86 -3.94
CA LEU A 70 4.31 -7.09 -3.85
C LEU A 70 4.61 -7.81 -2.53
N ALA A 71 3.58 -8.37 -1.93
CA ALA A 71 3.71 -9.35 -0.86
C ALA A 71 3.59 -10.75 -1.44
N LYS A 72 4.53 -11.63 -1.09
CA LYS A 72 4.55 -13.04 -1.51
C LYS A 72 4.47 -13.96 -0.30
N ASN A 73 3.78 -15.08 -0.47
CA ASN A 73 3.72 -16.14 0.53
C ASN A 73 4.99 -17.00 0.53
N SER A 74 5.06 -18.00 1.39
CA SER A 74 6.18 -18.93 1.50
C SER A 74 6.48 -19.74 0.24
N GLN A 75 5.50 -19.84 -0.67
CA GLN A 75 5.65 -20.52 -1.96
C GLN A 75 6.06 -19.57 -3.10
N GLY A 76 6.30 -18.29 -2.78
CA GLY A 76 6.68 -17.28 -3.77
C GLY A 76 5.50 -16.73 -4.59
N LYS A 77 4.25 -17.09 -4.25
CA LYS A 77 3.07 -16.56 -4.94
C LYS A 77 2.76 -15.15 -4.44
N ALA A 78 2.50 -14.23 -5.36
CA ALA A 78 2.04 -12.89 -5.03
C ALA A 78 0.60 -12.95 -4.47
N VAL A 79 0.41 -12.42 -3.26
CA VAL A 79 -0.85 -12.49 -2.49
C VAL A 79 -1.34 -11.11 -2.06
N GLY A 80 -0.57 -10.07 -2.32
CA GLY A 80 -0.95 -8.70 -2.04
C GLY A 80 -0.05 -7.68 -2.72
N CYS A 81 -0.51 -6.46 -2.80
CA CYS A 81 0.21 -5.34 -3.38
C CYS A 81 -0.09 -4.02 -2.65
N GLY A 82 0.72 -3.02 -2.92
CA GLY A 82 0.53 -1.67 -2.46
C GLY A 82 1.52 -0.72 -3.10
N ALA A 83 1.24 0.58 -2.97
CA ALA A 83 2.07 1.62 -3.54
C ALA A 83 2.08 2.87 -2.67
N ILE A 84 3.14 3.65 -2.81
CA ILE A 84 3.18 5.06 -2.42
C ILE A 84 3.58 5.90 -3.62
N ARG A 85 3.00 7.09 -3.72
CA ARG A 85 3.38 8.10 -4.71
C ARG A 85 3.48 9.48 -4.06
N PRO A 86 4.31 10.39 -4.59
CA PRO A 86 4.41 11.73 -4.01
C PRO A 86 3.11 12.52 -4.17
N LEU A 87 2.70 13.22 -3.11
CA LEU A 87 1.73 14.32 -3.15
C LEU A 87 2.45 15.66 -3.09
N THR A 88 3.41 15.77 -2.19
CA THR A 88 4.33 16.90 -2.04
C THR A 88 5.73 16.35 -1.78
N GLN A 89 6.70 17.22 -1.53
CA GLN A 89 8.05 16.81 -1.14
C GLN A 89 8.06 15.95 0.13
N ASP A 90 7.17 16.25 1.08
CA ASP A 90 7.15 15.66 2.43
C ASP A 90 6.01 14.66 2.65
N ILE A 91 5.04 14.60 1.74
CA ILE A 91 3.82 13.82 1.90
C ILE A 91 3.68 12.84 0.72
N ALA A 92 3.52 11.57 1.04
CA ALA A 92 3.17 10.54 0.05
C ALA A 92 1.74 10.03 0.25
N GLU A 93 1.18 9.46 -0.79
CA GLU A 93 -0.15 8.86 -0.81
C GLU A 93 -0.03 7.34 -0.96
N LEU A 94 -0.67 6.62 -0.03
CA LEU A 94 -0.88 5.18 -0.16
C LEU A 94 -1.92 4.91 -1.24
N LYS A 95 -1.60 3.96 -2.11
CA LYS A 95 -2.46 3.55 -3.22
C LYS A 95 -2.48 2.04 -3.38
N ARG A 96 -3.56 1.51 -3.92
CA ARG A 96 -3.67 0.11 -4.37
C ARG A 96 -3.30 -0.93 -3.32
N MET A 97 -3.56 -0.63 -2.05
CA MET A 97 -3.41 -1.62 -0.97
C MET A 97 -4.42 -2.75 -1.16
N PHE A 98 -3.91 -3.96 -1.32
CA PHE A 98 -4.74 -5.14 -1.55
C PHE A 98 -4.10 -6.40 -0.95
N SER A 99 -4.95 -7.26 -0.40
CA SER A 99 -4.62 -8.64 -0.02
C SER A 99 -5.69 -9.57 -0.59
N ASP A 100 -5.28 -10.69 -1.19
CA ASP A 100 -6.21 -11.72 -1.64
C ASP A 100 -6.78 -12.55 -0.48
N ARG A 101 -6.31 -12.28 0.74
CA ARG A 101 -6.74 -12.92 2.00
C ARG A 101 -6.48 -14.43 2.09
N SER A 102 -5.65 -14.96 1.20
CA SER A 102 -5.21 -16.36 1.26
C SER A 102 -4.32 -16.64 2.46
N VAL A 103 -3.65 -15.61 2.99
CA VAL A 103 -2.75 -15.67 4.13
C VAL A 103 -3.05 -14.52 5.08
N PRO A 104 -3.15 -14.75 6.41
CA PRO A 104 -3.35 -13.67 7.37
C PRO A 104 -2.11 -12.76 7.46
N GLY A 105 -2.33 -11.46 7.74
CA GLY A 105 -1.27 -10.49 8.02
C GLY A 105 -0.66 -9.81 6.79
N VAL A 106 -1.10 -10.11 5.57
CA VAL A 106 -0.57 -9.52 4.33
C VAL A 106 -0.73 -7.99 4.33
N GLY A 107 -1.92 -7.49 4.67
CA GLY A 107 -2.18 -6.04 4.71
C GLY A 107 -1.27 -5.32 5.70
N SER A 108 -1.07 -5.88 6.90
CA SER A 108 -0.19 -5.29 7.92
C SER A 108 1.28 -5.31 7.48
N ALA A 109 1.73 -6.40 6.85
CA ALA A 109 3.10 -6.51 6.34
C ALA A 109 3.36 -5.48 5.23
N LEU A 110 2.43 -5.32 4.29
CA LEU A 110 2.50 -4.30 3.24
C LEU A 110 2.56 -2.89 3.83
N LEU A 111 1.66 -2.58 4.77
CA LEU A 111 1.58 -1.25 5.37
C LEU A 111 2.86 -0.89 6.12
N THR A 112 3.38 -1.80 6.95
CA THR A 112 4.65 -1.59 7.67
C THR A 112 5.80 -1.35 6.71
N PHE A 113 5.93 -2.17 5.66
CA PHE A 113 6.98 -2.01 4.66
C PHE A 113 6.90 -0.66 3.94
N LEU A 114 5.70 -0.23 3.55
CA LEU A 114 5.48 1.04 2.86
C LEU A 114 5.72 2.24 3.79
N GLU A 115 5.32 2.16 5.05
CA GLU A 115 5.59 3.21 6.05
C GLU A 115 7.11 3.37 6.30
N ASP A 116 7.83 2.27 6.46
CA ASP A 116 9.29 2.30 6.67
C ASP A 116 10.00 2.82 5.42
N SER A 117 9.60 2.35 4.24
CA SER A 117 10.14 2.85 2.96
C SER A 117 9.88 4.34 2.76
N ALA A 118 8.68 4.81 3.10
CA ALA A 118 8.34 6.23 3.01
C ALA A 118 9.25 7.09 3.90
N LYS A 119 9.52 6.65 5.14
CA LYS A 119 10.49 7.33 6.03
C LYS A 119 11.88 7.39 5.42
N GLU A 120 12.38 6.27 4.90
CA GLU A 120 13.69 6.20 4.26
C GLU A 120 13.79 7.11 3.03
N MET A 121 12.67 7.29 2.31
CA MET A 121 12.57 8.21 1.17
C MET A 121 12.43 9.69 1.58
N GLY A 122 12.33 9.98 2.88
CA GLY A 122 12.25 11.34 3.42
C GLY A 122 10.84 11.89 3.61
N TYR A 123 9.80 11.08 3.44
CA TYR A 123 8.43 11.49 3.74
C TYR A 123 8.19 11.55 5.26
N ILE A 124 7.42 12.53 5.69
CA ILE A 124 7.05 12.72 7.10
C ILE A 124 5.58 12.37 7.37
N GLU A 125 4.78 12.21 6.32
CA GLU A 125 3.35 11.93 6.42
C GLU A 125 2.92 11.03 5.26
N LEU A 126 2.04 10.07 5.58
CA LEU A 126 1.28 9.32 4.58
C LEU A 126 -0.18 9.73 4.63
N ARG A 127 -0.78 9.90 3.46
CA ARG A 127 -2.22 10.10 3.28
C ARG A 127 -2.81 9.00 2.42
N LEU A 128 -4.11 8.82 2.54
CA LEU A 128 -4.87 7.89 1.70
C LEU A 128 -6.32 8.33 1.61
N GLU A 129 -6.97 7.87 0.56
CA GLU A 129 -8.42 7.95 0.41
C GLU A 129 -9.00 6.54 0.25
N THR A 130 -10.16 6.33 0.83
CA THR A 130 -11.02 5.19 0.57
C THR A 130 -12.48 5.64 0.57
N ARG A 131 -13.40 4.71 0.33
CA ARG A 131 -14.83 5.01 0.35
C ARG A 131 -15.42 4.71 1.73
N HIS A 132 -16.38 5.53 2.19
CA HIS A 132 -17.08 5.29 3.45
C HIS A 132 -17.66 3.88 3.55
N ILE A 133 -18.19 3.36 2.45
CA ILE A 133 -18.82 2.03 2.39
C ILE A 133 -17.83 0.88 2.41
N ASN A 134 -16.54 1.14 2.19
CA ASN A 134 -15.48 0.15 2.34
C ASN A 134 -15.09 0.03 3.82
N HIS A 135 -15.98 -0.55 4.61
CA HIS A 135 -15.83 -0.64 6.07
C HIS A 135 -14.58 -1.39 6.50
N ARG A 136 -14.15 -2.38 5.73
CA ARG A 136 -12.91 -3.13 5.98
C ARG A 136 -11.69 -2.22 5.90
N ALA A 137 -11.58 -1.43 4.84
CA ALA A 137 -10.46 -0.50 4.67
C ALA A 137 -10.47 0.58 5.75
N VAL A 138 -11.63 1.18 6.03
CA VAL A 138 -11.78 2.20 7.08
C VAL A 138 -11.33 1.65 8.44
N SER A 139 -11.78 0.48 8.82
CA SER A 139 -11.40 -0.17 10.09
C SER A 139 -9.93 -0.50 10.13
N PHE A 140 -9.37 -1.02 9.04
CA PHE A 140 -7.96 -1.37 8.94
C PHE A 140 -7.04 -0.16 9.16
N TYR A 141 -7.31 0.96 8.49
CA TYR A 141 -6.47 2.15 8.64
C TYR A 141 -6.62 2.79 10.02
N LYS A 142 -7.82 2.89 10.57
CA LYS A 142 -8.02 3.38 11.95
C LYS A 142 -7.25 2.54 12.96
N LYS A 143 -7.32 1.22 12.84
CA LYS A 143 -6.60 0.28 13.71
C LYS A 143 -5.08 0.43 13.61
N ASN A 144 -4.56 0.86 12.47
CA ASN A 144 -3.13 1.08 12.24
C ASN A 144 -2.67 2.52 12.51
N GLY A 145 -3.48 3.31 13.22
CA GLY A 145 -3.09 4.64 13.69
C GLY A 145 -3.30 5.78 12.70
N TYR A 146 -4.06 5.55 11.63
CA TYR A 146 -4.47 6.60 10.72
C TYR A 146 -5.65 7.37 11.29
N ILE A 147 -5.57 8.69 11.23
CA ILE A 147 -6.63 9.61 11.67
C ILE A 147 -7.35 10.21 10.47
N ARG A 148 -8.64 10.45 10.62
CA ARG A 148 -9.44 11.11 9.59
C ARG A 148 -9.01 12.55 9.42
N ILE A 149 -8.87 12.98 8.18
CA ILE A 149 -8.58 14.36 7.78
C ILE A 149 -9.63 14.87 6.77
N GLU A 150 -9.62 16.17 6.51
CA GLU A 150 -10.39 16.75 5.42
C GLU A 150 -10.00 16.12 4.08
N ASN A 151 -10.98 15.98 3.19
CA ASN A 151 -10.71 15.48 1.84
C ASN A 151 -9.74 16.43 1.12
N TYR A 152 -8.77 15.85 0.45
CA TYR A 152 -7.71 16.60 -0.25
C TYR A 152 -7.69 16.29 -1.75
N GLY A 153 -7.04 17.16 -2.54
CA GLY A 153 -6.81 16.98 -3.96
C GLY A 153 -8.08 16.66 -4.74
N PRO A 154 -8.12 15.58 -5.53
CA PRO A 154 -9.27 15.22 -6.35
C PRO A 154 -10.47 14.72 -5.53
N TYR A 155 -10.31 14.55 -4.22
CA TYR A 155 -11.36 14.06 -3.32
C TYR A 155 -12.17 15.17 -2.66
N ILE A 156 -11.75 16.43 -2.79
CA ILE A 156 -12.47 17.59 -2.28
C ILE A 156 -13.89 17.63 -2.88
N GLY A 157 -14.89 17.75 -2.00
CA GLY A 157 -16.31 17.78 -2.40
C GLY A 157 -16.93 16.42 -2.72
N ARG A 158 -16.17 15.33 -2.63
CA ARG A 158 -16.71 13.97 -2.81
C ARG A 158 -17.22 13.42 -1.49
N THR A 159 -18.53 13.38 -1.33
CA THR A 159 -19.17 12.92 -0.09
C THR A 159 -18.99 11.44 0.18
N GLU A 160 -18.78 10.65 -0.87
CA GLU A 160 -18.50 9.20 -0.78
C GLU A 160 -17.08 8.87 -0.31
N ALA A 161 -16.15 9.83 -0.43
CA ALA A 161 -14.73 9.64 -0.07
C ALA A 161 -14.49 9.95 1.40
N VAL A 162 -13.55 9.23 2.01
CA VAL A 162 -12.99 9.52 3.33
C VAL A 162 -11.48 9.46 3.26
N CYS A 163 -10.82 10.50 3.76
CA CYS A 163 -9.38 10.61 3.76
C CYS A 163 -8.80 10.43 5.16
N PHE A 164 -7.61 9.84 5.19
CA PHE A 164 -6.86 9.59 6.42
C PHE A 164 -5.41 10.03 6.26
N SER A 165 -4.76 10.31 7.38
CA SER A 165 -3.33 10.54 7.44
C SER A 165 -2.67 9.87 8.64
N LYS A 166 -1.37 9.65 8.51
CA LYS A 166 -0.50 9.20 9.60
C LYS A 166 0.84 9.92 9.50
N THR A 167 1.26 10.54 10.60
CA THR A 167 2.62 11.10 10.73
C THR A 167 3.61 9.96 10.91
N LEU A 168 4.68 9.98 10.13
CA LEU A 168 5.77 9.02 10.21
C LEU A 168 6.81 9.51 11.22
N ARG A 169 7.09 8.70 12.23
CA ARG A 169 8.07 9.02 13.30
C ARG A 169 9.29 8.13 13.24
#